data_4e32500e1eb1f22c26773d31191dc0b6
#
_entry.id   4e32500e1eb1f22c26773d31191dc0b6
#
_cell.length_a   1.000
_cell.length_b   1.000
_cell.length_c   1.000
_cell.angle_alpha   90.00
_cell.angle_beta   90.00
_cell.angle_gamma   90.00
#
_symmetry.space_group_name_H-M   'P 1'
#
loop_
_entity.id
_entity.type
_entity.pdbx_description
1 polymer ?
#
loop_
_entity_poly.entity_id
_entity_poly.type
_entity_poly.pdbx_seq_one_letter_code
_entity_poly.pdbx_strand_id
1 'polypeptide(L)'
;MSVTIRLTIRTAVWRSHVARIANAVDEAGGGLVPVVKGNGYGFGRNWLAAVAADFCDTVAVGTMHELDGLPDQLTAVVLTPTLSPPEAPASGSSGPVLTVGSQAHIDALANWGGRVIVKLVSPMRRFGGDHEMVQLAKRAGLHVVGVSIHPPIAGS
;
A
#
# COMPACT_ATOMS: atom_id res chain seq x y z
N MET A 1 -3.31 -41.47 8.04
CA MET A 1 -4.44 -40.54 8.05
C MET A 1 -3.87 -39.13 7.91
N SER A 2 -4.18 -38.41 6.82
CA SER A 2 -3.77 -37.02 6.66
C SER A 2 -4.67 -36.13 7.53
N VAL A 3 -4.11 -35.43 8.51
CA VAL A 3 -4.86 -34.43 9.28
C VAL A 3 -4.95 -33.18 8.45
N THR A 4 -6.12 -32.88 7.93
CA THR A 4 -6.38 -31.65 7.18
C THR A 4 -6.85 -30.57 8.14
N ILE A 5 -6.07 -29.50 8.28
CA ILE A 5 -6.50 -28.31 9.01
C ILE A 5 -7.42 -27.51 8.07
N ARG A 6 -8.65 -27.23 8.54
CA ARG A 6 -9.60 -26.40 7.81
C ARG A 6 -9.79 -25.08 8.54
N LEU A 7 -9.58 -23.98 7.83
CA LEU A 7 -9.95 -22.63 8.29
C LEU A 7 -11.33 -22.28 7.72
N THR A 8 -12.24 -21.84 8.58
CA THR A 8 -13.56 -21.37 8.18
C THR A 8 -13.78 -19.94 8.68
N ILE A 9 -14.17 -19.05 7.77
CA ILE A 9 -14.41 -17.64 8.08
C ILE A 9 -15.91 -17.37 8.01
N ARG A 10 -16.46 -16.77 9.06
CA ARG A 10 -17.84 -16.24 9.07
C ARG A 10 -17.86 -14.90 8.33
N THR A 11 -17.97 -14.96 7.01
CA THR A 11 -17.80 -13.82 6.10
C THR A 11 -18.69 -12.63 6.45
N ALA A 12 -19.97 -12.87 6.79
CA ALA A 12 -20.90 -11.78 7.14
C ALA A 12 -20.42 -11.00 8.38
N VAL A 13 -19.99 -11.72 9.43
CA VAL A 13 -19.49 -11.11 10.68
C VAL A 13 -18.20 -10.32 10.40
N TRP A 14 -17.30 -10.90 9.62
CA TRP A 14 -16.05 -10.26 9.24
C TRP A 14 -16.31 -9.00 8.41
N ARG A 15 -17.18 -9.04 7.38
CA ARG A 15 -17.56 -7.86 6.58
C ARG A 15 -18.19 -6.76 7.44
N SER A 16 -19.07 -7.09 8.38
CA SER A 16 -19.62 -6.11 9.31
C SER A 16 -18.53 -5.45 10.18
N HIS A 17 -17.51 -6.22 10.57
CA HIS A 17 -16.38 -5.67 11.31
C HIS A 17 -15.55 -4.69 10.46
N VAL A 18 -15.23 -5.07 9.23
CA VAL A 18 -14.52 -4.18 8.28
C VAL A 18 -15.31 -2.90 8.01
N ALA A 19 -16.63 -3.01 7.78
CA ALA A 19 -17.48 -1.84 7.58
C ALA A 19 -17.46 -0.87 8.77
N ARG A 20 -17.49 -1.39 10.01
CA ARG A 20 -17.37 -0.52 11.21
C ARG A 20 -16.02 0.21 11.28
N ILE A 21 -14.93 -0.46 10.89
CA ILE A 21 -13.61 0.16 10.83
C ILE A 21 -13.59 1.25 9.75
N ALA A 22 -14.11 0.94 8.55
CA ALA A 22 -14.18 1.89 7.45
C ALA A 22 -14.96 3.15 7.85
N ASN A 23 -16.13 2.99 8.46
CA ASN A 23 -16.95 4.11 8.93
C ASN A 23 -16.22 4.94 10.01
N ALA A 24 -15.57 4.29 10.98
CA ALA A 24 -14.83 5.00 12.02
C ALA A 24 -13.65 5.80 11.48
N VAL A 25 -12.98 5.29 10.44
CA VAL A 25 -11.89 6.00 9.74
C VAL A 25 -12.45 7.20 8.95
N ASP A 26 -13.57 7.02 8.26
CA ASP A 26 -14.25 8.06 7.49
C ASP A 26 -14.76 9.19 8.41
N GLU A 27 -15.41 8.85 9.53
CA GLU A 27 -15.84 9.81 10.56
C GLU A 27 -14.68 10.61 11.16
N ALA A 28 -13.48 10.03 11.19
CA ALA A 28 -12.24 10.71 11.59
C ALA A 28 -11.61 11.56 10.46
N GLY A 29 -12.23 11.63 9.28
CA GLY A 29 -11.74 12.37 8.12
C GLY A 29 -10.62 11.67 7.35
N GLY A 30 -10.48 10.35 7.52
CA GLY A 30 -9.49 9.53 6.82
C GLY A 30 -10.10 8.61 5.78
N GLY A 31 -9.25 7.88 5.05
CA GLY A 31 -9.62 6.82 4.13
C GLY A 31 -9.02 5.47 4.55
N LEU A 32 -9.79 4.39 4.46
CA LEU A 32 -9.29 3.05 4.75
C LEU A 32 -8.44 2.54 3.58
N VAL A 33 -7.22 2.08 3.87
CA VAL A 33 -6.33 1.41 2.91
C VAL A 33 -6.00 -0.01 3.44
N PRO A 34 -6.81 -1.02 3.08
CA PRO A 34 -6.56 -2.40 3.50
C PRO A 34 -5.23 -2.93 2.97
N VAL A 35 -4.49 -3.68 3.81
CA VAL A 35 -3.23 -4.31 3.44
C VAL A 35 -3.47 -5.76 3.06
N VAL A 36 -3.22 -6.11 1.79
CA VAL A 36 -3.47 -7.45 1.22
C VAL A 36 -2.19 -8.18 0.80
N LYS A 37 -1.04 -7.75 1.31
CA LYS A 37 0.27 -8.35 1.03
C LYS A 37 0.38 -9.82 1.45
N GLY A 38 1.40 -10.54 0.97
CA GLY A 38 1.69 -11.92 1.33
C GLY A 38 0.53 -12.86 0.99
N ASN A 39 0.02 -12.75 -0.24
CA ASN A 39 -1.18 -13.44 -0.70
C ASN A 39 -2.39 -13.24 0.25
N GLY A 40 -2.60 -11.98 0.70
CA GLY A 40 -3.67 -11.67 1.64
C GLY A 40 -3.47 -12.34 3.00
N TYR A 41 -2.22 -12.40 3.49
CA TYR A 41 -1.88 -13.14 4.72
C TYR A 41 -2.31 -14.62 4.71
N GLY A 42 -2.31 -15.24 3.52
CA GLY A 42 -2.74 -16.63 3.32
C GLY A 42 -4.23 -16.82 3.04
N PHE A 43 -5.04 -15.77 3.09
CA PHE A 43 -6.48 -15.85 2.77
C PHE A 43 -6.80 -15.74 1.27
N GLY A 44 -5.81 -15.39 0.46
CA GLY A 44 -5.96 -15.12 -0.97
C GLY A 44 -6.09 -13.64 -1.27
N ARG A 45 -5.03 -13.07 -1.88
CA ARG A 45 -4.94 -11.64 -2.19
C ARG A 45 -6.09 -11.14 -3.06
N ASN A 46 -6.39 -11.84 -4.15
CA ASN A 46 -7.41 -11.42 -5.10
C ASN A 46 -8.80 -11.40 -4.46
N TRP A 47 -9.10 -12.37 -3.60
CA TRP A 47 -10.36 -12.41 -2.87
C TRP A 47 -10.46 -11.25 -1.87
N LEU A 48 -9.39 -10.99 -1.09
CA LEU A 48 -9.39 -9.87 -0.15
C LEU A 48 -9.45 -8.52 -0.85
N ALA A 49 -8.75 -8.35 -1.98
CA ALA A 49 -8.80 -7.13 -2.78
C ALA A 49 -10.20 -6.90 -3.37
N ALA A 50 -10.85 -7.95 -3.88
CA ALA A 50 -12.22 -7.85 -4.36
C ALA A 50 -13.20 -7.43 -3.26
N VAL A 51 -13.03 -7.93 -2.03
CA VAL A 51 -13.84 -7.48 -0.89
C VAL A 51 -13.48 -6.06 -0.45
N ALA A 52 -12.20 -5.69 -0.50
CA ALA A 52 -11.74 -4.34 -0.16
C ALA A 52 -12.39 -3.28 -1.08
N ALA A 53 -12.60 -3.60 -2.36
CA ALA A 53 -13.25 -2.73 -3.33
C ALA A 53 -14.70 -2.32 -2.96
N ASP A 54 -15.34 -3.02 -2.04
CA ASP A 54 -16.65 -2.64 -1.49
C ASP A 54 -16.56 -1.52 -0.43
N PHE A 55 -15.36 -1.21 0.06
CA PHE A 55 -15.14 -0.29 1.17
C PHE A 55 -14.15 0.84 0.87
N CYS A 56 -13.35 0.71 -0.19
CA CYS A 56 -12.31 1.68 -0.53
C CYS A 56 -11.93 1.60 -2.01
N ASP A 57 -11.21 2.61 -2.48
CA ASP A 57 -10.62 2.71 -3.82
C ASP A 57 -9.12 2.40 -3.86
N THR A 58 -8.53 2.11 -2.69
CA THR A 58 -7.09 1.94 -2.53
C THR A 58 -6.79 0.74 -1.65
N VAL A 59 -5.80 -0.08 -2.07
CA VAL A 59 -5.25 -1.17 -1.26
C VAL A 59 -3.74 -1.10 -1.19
N ALA A 60 -3.15 -1.68 -0.15
CA ALA A 60 -1.69 -1.79 -0.03
C ALA A 60 -1.23 -3.23 -0.24
N VAL A 61 -0.22 -3.40 -1.11
CA VAL A 61 0.46 -4.66 -1.38
C VAL A 61 1.91 -4.63 -0.87
N GLY A 62 2.55 -5.76 -0.73
CA GLY A 62 3.92 -5.84 -0.25
C GLY A 62 4.93 -5.39 -1.29
N THR A 63 4.88 -5.98 -2.47
CA THR A 63 5.84 -5.79 -3.55
C THR A 63 5.15 -5.54 -4.88
N MET A 64 5.90 -5.11 -5.90
CA MET A 64 5.39 -4.92 -7.26
C MET A 64 4.87 -6.21 -7.89
N HIS A 65 5.41 -7.37 -7.51
CA HIS A 65 4.95 -8.68 -7.99
C HIS A 65 3.54 -9.05 -7.50
N GLU A 66 3.00 -8.26 -6.58
CA GLU A 66 1.66 -8.45 -6.04
C GLU A 66 0.61 -7.54 -6.70
N LEU A 67 0.98 -6.81 -7.75
CA LEU A 67 0.05 -5.95 -8.49
C LEU A 67 -0.89 -6.75 -9.39
N ASP A 68 -0.42 -7.88 -9.93
CA ASP A 68 -1.20 -8.70 -10.85
C ASP A 68 -2.48 -9.26 -10.20
N GLY A 69 -3.58 -9.19 -10.95
CA GLY A 69 -4.87 -9.73 -10.53
C GLY A 69 -5.60 -8.90 -9.46
N LEU A 70 -5.17 -7.68 -9.21
CA LEU A 70 -5.96 -6.72 -8.44
C LEU A 70 -7.12 -6.19 -9.30
N PRO A 71 -8.29 -5.90 -8.72
CA PRO A 71 -9.38 -5.22 -9.41
C PRO A 71 -8.94 -3.87 -10.01
N ASP A 72 -9.31 -3.61 -11.26
CA ASP A 72 -8.89 -2.40 -12.02
C ASP A 72 -9.34 -1.09 -11.37
N GLN A 73 -10.44 -1.11 -10.60
CA GLN A 73 -10.93 0.06 -9.87
C GLN A 73 -10.09 0.43 -8.65
N LEU A 74 -9.18 -0.44 -8.21
CA LEU A 74 -8.35 -0.19 -7.04
C LEU A 74 -7.01 0.43 -7.41
N THR A 75 -6.65 1.49 -6.73
CA THR A 75 -5.27 1.98 -6.70
C THR A 75 -4.43 1.11 -5.75
N ALA A 76 -3.29 0.63 -6.22
CA ALA A 76 -2.36 -0.13 -5.38
C ALA A 76 -1.25 0.77 -4.81
N VAL A 77 -1.02 0.70 -3.50
CA VAL A 77 0.16 1.24 -2.83
C VAL A 77 1.14 0.11 -2.57
N VAL A 78 2.33 0.19 -3.15
CA VAL A 78 3.39 -0.81 -2.98
C VAL A 78 4.25 -0.42 -1.78
N LEU A 79 4.18 -1.21 -0.70
CA LEU A 79 4.79 -0.87 0.60
C LEU A 79 6.31 -1.08 0.64
N THR A 80 6.83 -2.04 -0.13
CA THR A 80 8.28 -2.31 -0.21
C THR A 80 8.88 -1.45 -1.30
N PRO A 81 9.87 -0.62 -0.99
CA PRO A 81 10.60 0.13 -2.02
C PRO A 81 11.23 -0.77 -3.06
N THR A 82 11.35 -0.27 -4.28
CA THR A 82 11.99 -0.99 -5.40
C THR A 82 13.13 -0.17 -5.99
N LEU A 83 14.11 -0.86 -6.53
CA LEU A 83 15.17 -0.31 -7.37
C LEU A 83 14.93 -0.55 -8.86
N SER A 84 13.85 -1.25 -9.20
CA SER A 84 13.45 -1.51 -10.58
C SER A 84 12.06 -0.91 -10.79
N PRO A 85 11.94 0.20 -11.52
CA PRO A 85 10.65 0.81 -11.81
C PRO A 85 9.79 -0.13 -12.66
N PRO A 86 8.47 -0.09 -12.53
CA PRO A 86 7.58 -0.74 -13.47
C PRO A 86 7.72 -0.07 -14.85
N GLU A 87 7.20 -0.72 -15.88
CA GLU A 87 7.00 -0.06 -17.17
C GLU A 87 6.20 1.24 -16.94
N ALA A 88 6.53 2.28 -17.70
CA ALA A 88 5.84 3.56 -17.55
C ALA A 88 4.33 3.35 -17.64
N PRO A 89 3.55 3.97 -16.75
CA PRO A 89 2.11 3.83 -16.82
C PRO A 89 1.63 4.27 -18.20
N ALA A 90 0.74 3.51 -18.80
CA ALA A 90 0.10 3.93 -20.05
C ALA A 90 -0.48 5.34 -19.86
N SER A 91 -0.33 6.19 -20.86
CA SER A 91 -0.82 7.57 -20.83
C SER A 91 -2.29 7.60 -20.38
N GLY A 92 -2.56 8.28 -19.26
CA GLY A 92 -3.91 8.37 -18.68
C GLY A 92 -4.25 7.33 -17.60
N SER A 93 -3.39 6.36 -17.31
CA SER A 93 -3.61 5.42 -16.20
C SER A 93 -3.11 6.02 -14.88
N SER A 94 -3.88 5.80 -13.81
CA SER A 94 -3.46 6.20 -12.46
C SER A 94 -2.49 5.21 -11.81
N GLY A 95 -1.74 4.39 -12.53
CA GLY A 95 -0.71 3.44 -12.09
C GLY A 95 -0.51 3.21 -10.57
N PRO A 96 0.31 2.29 -10.13
CA PRO A 96 0.54 2.09 -8.69
C PRO A 96 1.22 3.30 -8.05
N VAL A 97 1.08 3.44 -6.74
CA VAL A 97 1.85 4.36 -5.92
C VAL A 97 3.02 3.59 -5.30
N LEU A 98 4.25 3.95 -5.64
CA LEU A 98 5.44 3.27 -5.11
C LEU A 98 5.96 3.97 -3.85
N THR A 99 6.62 3.20 -2.99
CA THR A 99 7.27 3.74 -1.79
C THR A 99 8.73 4.06 -2.06
N VAL A 100 9.16 5.26 -1.70
CA VAL A 100 10.58 5.64 -1.63
C VAL A 100 10.95 5.98 -0.18
N GLY A 101 12.16 5.66 0.24
CA GLY A 101 12.62 5.90 1.61
C GLY A 101 14.14 6.04 1.70
N SER A 102 14.82 6.19 0.55
CA SER A 102 16.24 6.50 0.45
C SER A 102 16.55 7.17 -0.88
N GLN A 103 17.72 7.82 -0.98
CA GLN A 103 18.20 8.40 -2.23
C GLN A 103 18.27 7.36 -3.35
N ALA A 104 18.75 6.16 -3.06
CA ALA A 104 18.85 5.09 -4.06
C ALA A 104 17.49 4.73 -4.71
N HIS A 105 16.40 4.77 -3.94
CA HIS A 105 15.05 4.53 -4.51
C HIS A 105 14.61 5.70 -5.39
N ILE A 106 14.93 6.94 -5.00
CA ILE A 106 14.63 8.12 -5.81
C ILE A 106 15.39 8.08 -7.12
N ASP A 107 16.69 7.79 -7.08
CA ASP A 107 17.54 7.69 -8.27
C ASP A 107 17.06 6.59 -9.22
N ALA A 108 16.69 5.44 -8.68
CA ALA A 108 16.17 4.33 -9.47
C ALA A 108 14.84 4.65 -10.17
N LEU A 109 14.03 5.54 -9.60
CA LEU A 109 12.71 5.90 -10.12
C LEU A 109 12.69 7.25 -10.86
N ALA A 110 13.79 7.99 -10.92
CA ALA A 110 13.83 9.36 -11.44
C ALA A 110 13.27 9.50 -12.87
N ASN A 111 13.48 8.51 -13.74
CA ASN A 111 12.97 8.51 -15.12
C ASN A 111 11.58 7.86 -15.26
N TRP A 112 11.04 7.31 -14.19
CA TRP A 112 9.73 6.67 -14.23
C TRP A 112 8.58 7.70 -14.23
N GLY A 113 8.74 8.82 -13.49
CA GLY A 113 7.80 9.94 -13.45
C GLY A 113 6.44 9.63 -12.80
N GLY A 114 6.29 8.46 -12.19
CA GLY A 114 5.03 8.02 -11.60
C GLY A 114 4.81 8.53 -10.17
N ARG A 115 3.71 8.05 -9.57
CA ARG A 115 3.27 8.45 -8.23
C ARG A 115 4.07 7.74 -7.14
N VAL A 116 4.50 8.50 -6.12
CA VAL A 116 5.23 7.93 -4.97
C VAL A 116 4.69 8.46 -3.65
N ILE A 117 4.82 7.63 -2.60
CA ILE A 117 4.79 8.06 -1.21
C ILE A 117 6.21 8.02 -0.64
N VAL A 118 6.57 9.05 0.13
CA VAL A 118 7.85 9.09 0.82
C VAL A 118 7.70 8.47 2.20
N LYS A 119 8.45 7.38 2.44
CA LYS A 119 8.46 6.72 3.73
C LYS A 119 9.39 7.48 4.68
N LEU A 120 8.83 8.01 5.75
CA LEU A 120 9.57 8.70 6.79
C LEU A 120 9.96 7.74 7.93
N VAL A 121 11.12 8.02 8.52
CA VAL A 121 11.54 7.34 9.75
C VAL A 121 10.55 7.67 10.88
N SER A 122 10.22 6.67 11.67
CA SER A 122 9.33 6.82 12.83
C SER A 122 10.12 6.64 14.13
N PRO A 123 9.52 6.97 15.29
CA PRO A 123 10.14 6.68 16.60
C PRO A 123 10.56 5.22 16.78
N MET A 124 9.91 4.28 16.08
CA MET A 124 10.31 2.88 16.05
C MET A 124 11.62 2.64 15.26
N ARG A 125 12.25 3.65 14.71
CA ARG A 125 13.44 3.57 13.84
C ARG A 125 13.32 2.56 12.71
N ARG A 126 12.10 2.36 12.20
CA ARG A 126 11.89 1.58 10.99
C ARG A 126 12.43 2.34 9.79
N PHE A 127 12.84 1.57 8.77
CA PHE A 127 13.33 2.10 7.51
C PHE A 127 12.47 3.27 7.00
N GLY A 128 13.14 4.33 6.60
CA GLY A 128 12.56 5.56 6.06
C GLY A 128 13.62 6.66 6.03
N GLY A 129 13.34 7.71 5.28
CA GLY A 129 14.14 8.94 5.23
C GLY A 129 13.62 10.02 6.17
N ASP A 130 14.23 11.17 6.12
CA ASP A 130 13.77 12.39 6.78
C ASP A 130 12.81 13.19 5.87
N HIS A 131 12.37 14.36 6.34
CA HIS A 131 11.44 15.22 5.59
C HIS A 131 12.07 15.83 4.32
N GLU A 132 13.39 15.95 4.23
CA GLU A 132 14.09 16.48 3.05
C GLU A 132 13.92 15.55 1.85
N MET A 133 13.70 14.25 2.09
CA MET A 133 13.43 13.24 1.07
C MET A 133 12.24 13.60 0.19
N VAL A 134 11.24 14.30 0.72
CA VAL A 134 10.07 14.78 -0.04
C VAL A 134 10.52 15.77 -1.13
N GLN A 135 11.41 16.70 -0.81
CA GLN A 135 11.91 17.66 -1.77
C GLN A 135 12.88 17.02 -2.79
N LEU A 136 13.68 16.05 -2.34
CA LEU A 136 14.54 15.27 -3.22
C LEU A 136 13.71 14.50 -4.27
N ALA A 137 12.67 13.79 -3.85
CA ALA A 137 11.79 13.07 -4.76
C ALA A 137 11.10 14.01 -5.79
N LYS A 138 10.60 15.17 -5.35
CA LYS A 138 10.00 16.17 -6.24
C LYS A 138 11.01 16.72 -7.26
N ARG A 139 12.25 17.04 -6.83
CA ARG A 139 13.32 17.52 -7.73
C ARG A 139 13.74 16.46 -8.75
N ALA A 140 13.63 15.17 -8.40
CA ALA A 140 13.88 14.06 -9.30
C ALA A 140 12.73 13.80 -10.29
N GLY A 141 11.68 14.64 -10.31
CA GLY A 141 10.56 14.52 -11.24
C GLY A 141 9.49 13.51 -10.82
N LEU A 142 9.56 12.98 -9.58
CA LEU A 142 8.54 12.05 -9.08
C LEU A 142 7.30 12.80 -8.59
N HIS A 143 6.13 12.23 -8.86
CA HIS A 143 4.87 12.78 -8.37
C HIS A 143 4.61 12.32 -6.92
N VAL A 144 5.03 13.11 -5.95
CA VAL A 144 4.85 12.82 -4.52
C VAL A 144 3.39 13.07 -4.15
N VAL A 145 2.63 12.00 -3.87
CA VAL A 145 1.23 12.06 -3.47
C VAL A 145 1.03 12.08 -1.95
N GLY A 146 2.08 11.80 -1.17
CA GLY A 146 1.99 11.83 0.29
C GLY A 146 3.24 11.29 0.98
N VAL A 147 3.12 11.12 2.28
CA VAL A 147 4.14 10.52 3.13
C VAL A 147 3.57 9.30 3.86
N SER A 148 4.43 8.34 4.21
CA SER A 148 4.08 7.16 4.98
C SER A 148 4.90 7.10 6.25
N ILE A 149 4.25 6.92 7.38
CA ILE A 149 4.88 6.69 8.68
C ILE A 149 4.34 5.39 9.27
N HIS A 150 5.19 4.66 9.98
CA HIS A 150 4.79 3.47 10.74
C HIS A 150 4.86 3.81 12.23
N PRO A 151 3.74 4.25 12.84
CA PRO A 151 3.72 4.60 14.24
C PRO A 151 3.80 3.35 15.14
N PRO A 152 4.23 3.47 16.40
CA PRO A 152 4.08 2.40 17.39
C PRO A 152 2.60 2.15 17.69
N ILE A 153 2.24 0.92 18.07
CA ILE A 153 0.87 0.55 18.44
C ILE A 153 0.47 1.17 19.76
N ALA A 154 1.43 1.33 20.68
CA ALA A 154 1.25 2.05 21.95
C ALA A 154 2.11 3.31 21.92
N GLY A 155 1.56 4.43 22.34
CA GLY A 155 2.32 5.66 22.51
C GLY A 155 3.44 5.46 23.55
N SER A 156 4.64 5.91 23.22
CA SER A 156 5.73 6.06 24.18
C SER A 156 5.67 7.44 24.78
#